data_e0044d317bd6ffc1827c2849ef0b0884
#
_entry.id   e0044d317bd6ffc1827c2849ef0b0884
#
_cell.length_a   1.000
_cell.length_b   1.000
_cell.length_c   1.000
_cell.angle_alpha   90.00
_cell.angle_beta   90.00
_cell.angle_gamma   90.00
#
_symmetry.space_group_name_H-M   'P 1'
#
loop_
_entity.id
_entity.type
_entity.pdbx_description
1 polymer ?
#
loop_
_entity_poly.entity_id
_entity_poly.type
_entity_poly.pdbx_seq_one_letter_code
_entity_poly.pdbx_strand_id
1 'polypeptide(L)'
;MNSRRQHRTTTKLRPRHRTARFALALLVTGLLASAWSHAAAAQQPLQKLLVLDFELIDQQADVVPFPEKEARLAMASQRLREALVKQELYDVIDIAPVAQLIRTEAARQSLLECNGCELDIAREAGADRILLAWVQKISNLILNINVKILDAKTGQVVMTNSVDLRGNTDQSWQRGIDFMVRDMVEKNEGNR
;
A
#
# COMPACT_ATOMS: atom_id res chain seq x y z
N MET A 1 -76.29 38.15 56.60
CA MET A 1 -76.78 39.48 56.14
C MET A 1 -75.70 40.05 55.20
N ASN A 2 -76.11 40.47 54.00
CA ASN A 2 -75.39 41.22 52.94
C ASN A 2 -74.27 40.52 52.23
N SER A 3 -74.46 39.93 51.10
CA SER A 3 -74.67 40.44 49.72
C SER A 3 -73.70 41.53 49.31
N ARG A 4 -72.77 41.18 48.36
CA ARG A 4 -72.52 42.00 47.14
C ARG A 4 -71.86 41.21 46.05
N ARG A 5 -72.53 41.19 44.97
CA ARG A 5 -72.06 40.76 43.63
C ARG A 5 -70.98 41.72 43.17
N GLN A 6 -69.98 41.21 42.40
CA GLN A 6 -69.46 42.00 41.33
C GLN A 6 -68.73 41.14 40.22
N HIS A 7 -69.32 41.18 39.12
CA HIS A 7 -68.91 41.39 37.75
C HIS A 7 -67.61 40.66 37.28
N ARG A 8 -67.91 39.68 36.41
CA ARG A 8 -66.96 39.14 35.43
C ARG A 8 -66.68 40.18 34.34
N THR A 9 -65.38 40.44 34.06
CA THR A 9 -64.93 41.00 32.83
C THR A 9 -64.05 39.96 32.14
N THR A 10 -64.57 39.44 31.06
CA THR A 10 -63.88 38.51 30.19
C THR A 10 -63.01 39.32 29.16
N THR A 11 -61.71 39.32 29.36
CA THR A 11 -60.79 39.86 28.36
C THR A 11 -60.38 38.79 27.36
N LYS A 12 -60.87 38.90 26.16
CA LYS A 12 -60.64 38.01 25.02
C LYS A 12 -59.23 38.30 24.44
N LEU A 13 -58.21 37.50 24.75
CA LEU A 13 -56.90 37.59 24.14
C LEU A 13 -56.89 36.92 22.75
N ARG A 14 -56.64 37.71 21.71
CA ARG A 14 -56.43 37.23 20.32
C ARG A 14 -55.08 36.57 20.21
N PRO A 15 -54.96 35.41 19.57
CA PRO A 15 -53.64 34.81 19.32
C PRO A 15 -52.91 35.56 18.21
N ARG A 16 -51.68 35.98 18.50
CA ARG A 16 -50.75 36.60 17.58
C ARG A 16 -50.07 35.51 16.73
N HIS A 17 -50.53 35.22 15.52
CA HIS A 17 -49.97 34.29 14.57
C HIS A 17 -48.67 34.78 13.87
N ARG A 18 -47.84 35.60 14.53
CA ARG A 18 -46.62 36.16 13.91
C ARG A 18 -45.33 35.42 14.25
N THR A 19 -45.30 34.53 15.24
CA THR A 19 -44.07 33.84 15.69
C THR A 19 -43.81 32.51 15.00
N ALA A 20 -44.80 31.90 14.33
CA ALA A 20 -44.65 30.60 13.70
C ALA A 20 -43.89 30.65 12.34
N ARG A 21 -43.84 31.84 11.69
CA ARG A 21 -43.18 31.96 10.36
C ARG A 21 -41.66 32.13 10.45
N PHE A 22 -41.12 32.62 11.56
CA PHE A 22 -39.68 32.77 11.76
C PHE A 22 -39.00 31.49 12.26
N ALA A 23 -39.68 30.61 12.95
CA ALA A 23 -39.13 29.34 13.41
C ALA A 23 -38.92 28.34 12.26
N LEU A 24 -39.77 28.39 11.23
CA LEU A 24 -39.68 27.48 10.08
C LEU A 24 -38.51 27.88 9.12
N ALA A 25 -38.22 29.19 9.00
CA ALA A 25 -37.14 29.68 8.19
C ALA A 25 -35.73 29.32 8.73
N LEU A 26 -35.56 29.28 10.06
CA LEU A 26 -34.28 28.90 10.69
C LEU A 26 -34.01 27.38 10.64
N LEU A 27 -35.03 26.54 10.57
CA LEU A 27 -34.87 25.07 10.40
C LEU A 27 -34.46 24.68 8.99
N VAL A 28 -34.91 25.39 7.96
CA VAL A 28 -34.58 25.11 6.56
C VAL A 28 -33.13 25.55 6.23
N THR A 29 -32.66 26.66 6.82
CA THR A 29 -31.27 27.11 6.62
C THR A 29 -30.24 26.21 7.34
N GLY A 30 -30.60 25.59 8.45
CA GLY A 30 -29.74 24.62 9.16
C GLY A 30 -29.53 23.31 8.39
N LEU A 31 -30.52 22.84 7.64
CA LEU A 31 -30.45 21.62 6.83
C LEU A 31 -29.63 21.76 5.54
N LEU A 32 -29.51 22.97 5.00
CA LEU A 32 -28.72 23.24 3.79
C LEU A 32 -27.21 23.41 4.10
N ALA A 33 -26.83 23.75 5.32
CA ALA A 33 -25.43 23.91 5.72
C ALA A 33 -24.73 22.59 6.03
N SER A 34 -25.44 21.51 6.32
CA SER A 34 -24.87 20.19 6.63
C SER A 34 -24.51 19.34 5.42
N ALA A 35 -24.86 19.76 4.21
CA ALA A 35 -24.63 18.98 2.98
C ALA A 35 -23.23 19.17 2.36
N TRP A 36 -22.39 20.06 2.89
CA TRP A 36 -21.09 20.40 2.26
C TRP A 36 -19.86 19.86 2.99
N SER A 37 -20.02 19.03 4.00
CA SER A 37 -18.90 18.43 4.72
C SER A 37 -18.52 17.05 4.23
N HIS A 38 -18.76 16.71 2.96
CA HIS A 38 -18.04 15.62 2.33
C HIS A 38 -16.68 16.19 1.87
N ALA A 39 -15.77 16.35 2.83
CA ALA A 39 -14.37 16.48 2.52
C ALA A 39 -14.00 15.23 1.72
N ALA A 40 -13.75 15.40 0.41
CA ALA A 40 -13.14 14.36 -0.38
C ALA A 40 -11.88 13.94 0.36
N ALA A 41 -11.87 12.71 0.88
CA ALA A 41 -10.66 12.13 1.44
C ALA A 41 -9.63 12.18 0.30
N ALA A 42 -8.70 13.12 0.37
CA ALA A 42 -7.62 13.22 -0.59
C ALA A 42 -6.87 11.90 -0.51
N GLN A 43 -6.99 11.07 -1.55
CA GLN A 43 -6.21 9.85 -1.65
C GLN A 43 -4.74 10.25 -1.59
N GLN A 44 -4.04 9.79 -0.57
CA GLN A 44 -2.60 10.03 -0.49
C GLN A 44 -1.94 9.41 -1.71
N PRO A 45 -1.00 10.13 -2.36
CA PRO A 45 -0.30 9.59 -3.50
C PRO A 45 0.40 8.28 -3.11
N LEU A 46 0.42 7.32 -4.02
CA LEU A 46 1.14 6.06 -3.81
C LEU A 46 2.62 6.34 -3.55
N GLN A 47 3.21 5.59 -2.63
CA GLN A 47 4.64 5.70 -2.35
C GLN A 47 5.45 5.14 -3.51
N LYS A 48 6.50 5.84 -3.90
CA LYS A 48 7.43 5.44 -4.95
C LYS A 48 8.24 4.25 -4.49
N LEU A 49 8.14 3.14 -5.23
CA LEU A 49 8.84 1.89 -4.94
C LEU A 49 9.87 1.58 -6.02
N LEU A 50 11.14 1.50 -5.65
CA LEU A 50 12.17 0.90 -6.47
C LEU A 50 12.18 -0.61 -6.24
N VAL A 51 12.02 -1.41 -7.30
CA VAL A 51 12.04 -2.88 -7.22
C VAL A 51 13.32 -3.39 -7.84
N LEU A 52 14.25 -3.91 -7.03
CA LEU A 52 15.47 -4.54 -7.52
C LEU A 52 15.18 -5.89 -8.18
N ASP A 53 16.11 -6.36 -9.01
CA ASP A 53 16.00 -7.68 -9.60
C ASP A 53 16.16 -8.77 -8.54
N PHE A 54 15.55 -9.94 -8.81
CA PHE A 54 15.69 -11.09 -7.93
C PHE A 54 17.14 -11.58 -7.87
N GLU A 55 17.61 -11.87 -6.67
CA GLU A 55 18.83 -12.64 -6.44
C GLU A 55 18.49 -14.11 -6.15
N LEU A 56 19.44 -15.01 -6.43
CA LEU A 56 19.32 -16.44 -6.12
C LEU A 56 20.31 -16.85 -5.05
N ILE A 57 19.80 -17.44 -3.98
CA ILE A 57 20.56 -18.17 -2.97
C ILE A 57 20.36 -19.65 -3.24
N ASP A 58 21.29 -20.28 -3.98
CA ASP A 58 21.21 -21.72 -4.33
C ASP A 58 22.14 -22.54 -3.42
N GLN A 59 21.55 -23.36 -2.56
CA GLN A 59 22.29 -24.23 -1.66
C GLN A 59 22.89 -25.46 -2.36
N GLN A 60 22.55 -25.68 -3.62
CA GLN A 60 23.02 -26.81 -4.44
C GLN A 60 23.70 -26.36 -5.73
N ALA A 61 24.17 -25.13 -5.82
CA ALA A 61 24.76 -24.54 -7.03
C ALA A 61 25.91 -25.38 -7.61
N ASP A 62 26.75 -25.96 -6.74
CA ASP A 62 27.90 -26.75 -7.14
C ASP A 62 27.57 -28.22 -7.50
N VAL A 63 26.35 -28.67 -7.19
CA VAL A 63 25.95 -30.07 -7.33
C VAL A 63 24.90 -30.27 -8.41
N VAL A 64 23.96 -29.35 -8.53
CA VAL A 64 22.82 -29.43 -9.45
C VAL A 64 22.82 -28.22 -10.38
N PRO A 65 23.13 -28.40 -11.67
CA PRO A 65 23.08 -27.31 -12.64
C PRO A 65 21.69 -26.66 -12.73
N PHE A 66 21.66 -25.34 -12.87
CA PHE A 66 20.44 -24.58 -13.11
C PHE A 66 20.63 -23.65 -14.32
N PRO A 67 20.59 -24.21 -15.56
CA PRO A 67 20.91 -23.47 -16.78
C PRO A 67 19.92 -22.35 -17.10
N GLU A 68 18.65 -22.47 -16.65
CA GLU A 68 17.61 -21.45 -16.87
C GLU A 68 17.63 -20.32 -15.81
N LYS A 69 18.62 -20.30 -14.92
CA LYS A 69 18.67 -19.40 -13.77
C LYS A 69 18.45 -17.93 -14.15
N GLU A 70 19.26 -17.41 -15.05
CA GLU A 70 19.23 -15.99 -15.41
C GLU A 70 17.90 -15.62 -16.08
N ALA A 71 17.40 -16.42 -17.01
CA ALA A 71 16.12 -16.18 -17.67
C ALA A 71 14.96 -16.21 -16.67
N ARG A 72 15.00 -17.11 -15.69
CA ARG A 72 13.93 -17.25 -14.69
C ARG A 72 13.96 -16.13 -13.67
N LEU A 73 15.13 -15.66 -13.25
CA LEU A 73 15.27 -14.47 -12.39
C LEU A 73 14.77 -13.22 -13.10
N ALA A 74 15.12 -13.04 -14.38
CA ALA A 74 14.64 -11.91 -15.17
C ALA A 74 13.10 -11.93 -15.31
N MET A 75 12.53 -13.09 -15.65
CA MET A 75 11.07 -13.28 -15.72
C MET A 75 10.40 -12.98 -14.38
N ALA A 76 10.97 -13.45 -13.27
CA ALA A 76 10.45 -13.20 -11.94
C ALA A 76 10.47 -11.73 -11.59
N SER A 77 11.56 -11.02 -11.86
CA SER A 77 11.71 -9.57 -11.61
C SER A 77 10.69 -8.76 -12.40
N GLN A 78 10.52 -9.08 -13.67
CA GLN A 78 9.51 -8.42 -14.52
C GLN A 78 8.09 -8.70 -14.00
N ARG A 79 7.77 -9.98 -13.70
CA ARG A 79 6.44 -10.38 -13.20
C ARG A 79 6.08 -9.68 -11.90
N LEU A 80 7.04 -9.54 -10.98
CA LEU A 80 6.81 -8.86 -9.71
C LEU A 80 6.46 -7.37 -9.92
N ARG A 81 7.22 -6.67 -10.76
CA ARG A 81 6.95 -5.26 -11.10
C ARG A 81 5.56 -5.09 -11.73
N GLU A 82 5.23 -5.91 -12.73
CA GLU A 82 3.92 -5.88 -13.40
C GLU A 82 2.77 -6.16 -12.44
N ALA A 83 2.92 -7.14 -11.55
CA ALA A 83 1.90 -7.48 -10.58
C ALA A 83 1.68 -6.37 -9.54
N LEU A 84 2.74 -5.71 -9.06
CA LEU A 84 2.65 -4.59 -8.13
C LEU A 84 1.96 -3.37 -8.76
N VAL A 85 2.31 -3.03 -10.01
CA VAL A 85 1.64 -1.96 -10.78
C VAL A 85 0.16 -2.26 -10.96
N LYS A 86 -0.18 -3.50 -11.35
CA LYS A 86 -1.57 -3.92 -11.59
C LYS A 86 -2.45 -3.83 -10.33
N GLN A 87 -1.88 -4.01 -9.16
CA GLN A 87 -2.60 -3.93 -7.88
C GLN A 87 -2.63 -2.52 -7.29
N GLU A 88 -2.01 -1.54 -7.96
CA GLU A 88 -1.94 -0.14 -7.49
C GLU A 88 -1.47 -0.03 -6.01
N LEU A 89 -0.60 -0.96 -5.60
CA LEU A 89 -0.10 -1.00 -4.22
C LEU A 89 0.99 0.06 -3.99
N TYR A 90 1.79 0.32 -5.03
CA TYR A 90 2.87 1.30 -5.06
C TYR A 90 2.96 1.98 -6.43
N ASP A 91 3.56 3.17 -6.47
CA ASP A 91 4.09 3.79 -7.69
C ASP A 91 5.45 3.16 -7.99
N VAL A 92 5.46 2.10 -8.81
CA VAL A 92 6.68 1.38 -9.18
C VAL A 92 7.47 2.21 -10.17
N ILE A 93 8.61 2.75 -9.74
CA ILE A 93 9.46 3.61 -10.55
C ILE A 93 10.42 2.83 -11.44
N ASP A 94 10.83 3.46 -12.56
CA ASP A 94 11.79 2.86 -13.50
C ASP A 94 13.17 2.69 -12.84
N ILE A 95 13.77 1.52 -13.07
CA ILE A 95 15.11 1.16 -12.59
C ILE A 95 16.23 1.68 -13.52
N ALA A 96 15.91 2.03 -14.76
CA ALA A 96 16.90 2.40 -15.78
C ALA A 96 17.83 3.55 -15.37
N PRO A 97 17.36 4.64 -14.71
CA PRO A 97 18.23 5.73 -14.28
C PRO A 97 19.35 5.31 -13.34
N VAL A 98 19.12 4.30 -12.51
CA VAL A 98 20.08 3.81 -11.50
C VAL A 98 20.73 2.47 -11.88
N ALA A 99 20.45 1.94 -13.07
CA ALA A 99 20.93 0.62 -13.51
C ALA A 99 22.46 0.49 -13.46
N GLN A 100 23.22 1.56 -13.76
CA GLN A 100 24.68 1.52 -13.68
C GLN A 100 25.16 1.43 -12.23
N LEU A 101 24.54 2.17 -11.32
CA LEU A 101 24.86 2.11 -9.88
C LEU A 101 24.57 0.70 -9.34
N ILE A 102 23.40 0.15 -9.66
CA ILE A 102 23.01 -1.22 -9.27
C ILE A 102 24.06 -2.23 -9.74
N ARG A 103 24.47 -2.20 -11.03
CA ARG A 103 25.50 -3.10 -11.55
C ARG A 103 26.83 -2.96 -10.84
N THR A 104 27.23 -1.72 -10.52
CA THR A 104 28.48 -1.45 -9.81
C THR A 104 28.48 -2.04 -8.41
N GLU A 105 27.40 -1.86 -7.66
CA GLU A 105 27.28 -2.40 -6.31
C GLU A 105 27.10 -3.92 -6.32
N ALA A 106 26.27 -4.47 -7.20
CA ALA A 106 26.06 -5.91 -7.36
C ALA A 106 27.32 -6.67 -7.79
N ALA A 107 28.26 -6.02 -8.50
CA ALA A 107 29.54 -6.61 -8.85
C ALA A 107 30.50 -6.75 -7.64
N ARG A 108 30.25 -6.02 -6.56
CA ARG A 108 31.08 -6.03 -5.34
C ARG A 108 30.56 -7.03 -4.31
N GLN A 109 29.24 -7.11 -4.19
CA GLN A 109 28.56 -7.92 -3.18
C GLN A 109 27.09 -8.11 -3.51
N SER A 110 26.43 -9.07 -2.84
CA SER A 110 24.98 -9.19 -2.89
C SER A 110 24.30 -7.91 -2.36
N LEU A 111 23.30 -7.41 -3.07
CA LEU A 111 22.52 -6.26 -2.64
C LEU A 111 21.62 -6.56 -1.43
N LEU A 112 21.41 -7.85 -1.13
CA LEU A 112 20.69 -8.28 0.09
C LEU A 112 21.49 -8.06 1.35
N GLU A 113 22.83 -7.98 1.27
CA GLU A 113 23.76 -7.96 2.40
C GLU A 113 24.69 -6.74 2.39
N CYS A 114 24.43 -5.76 1.55
CA CYS A 114 25.37 -4.67 1.33
C CYS A 114 25.36 -3.54 2.38
N ASN A 115 24.63 -3.71 3.47
CA ASN A 115 24.65 -2.78 4.62
C ASN A 115 24.50 -1.29 4.28
N GLY A 116 23.53 -0.95 3.40
CA GLY A 116 23.15 0.42 3.11
C GLY A 116 23.32 0.82 1.64
N CYS A 117 24.02 0.05 0.78
CA CYS A 117 24.09 0.37 -0.65
C CYS A 117 22.69 0.36 -1.29
N GLU A 118 21.78 -0.50 -0.81
CA GLU A 118 20.40 -0.53 -1.26
C GLU A 118 19.68 0.80 -0.97
N LEU A 119 19.98 1.44 0.15
CA LEU A 119 19.41 2.73 0.51
C LEU A 119 20.02 3.87 -0.32
N ASP A 120 21.30 3.78 -0.66
CA ASP A 120 21.95 4.74 -1.56
C ASP A 120 21.35 4.67 -2.95
N ILE A 121 21.14 3.44 -3.48
CA ILE A 121 20.44 3.22 -4.75
C ILE A 121 19.02 3.79 -4.72
N ALA A 122 18.26 3.54 -3.63
CA ALA A 122 16.90 4.05 -3.50
C ALA A 122 16.84 5.58 -3.47
N ARG A 123 17.78 6.22 -2.77
CA ARG A 123 17.88 7.69 -2.69
C ARG A 123 18.23 8.30 -4.03
N GLU A 124 19.17 7.72 -4.76
CA GLU A 124 19.55 8.17 -6.11
C GLU A 124 18.38 8.04 -7.09
N ALA A 125 17.57 6.98 -6.97
CA ALA A 125 16.35 6.79 -7.76
C ALA A 125 15.18 7.71 -7.35
N GLY A 126 15.28 8.44 -6.24
CA GLY A 126 14.18 9.25 -5.70
C GLY A 126 13.01 8.41 -5.19
N ALA A 127 13.28 7.20 -4.71
CA ALA A 127 12.29 6.28 -4.16
C ALA A 127 11.97 6.58 -2.69
N ASP A 128 10.70 6.35 -2.29
CA ASP A 128 10.30 6.37 -0.88
C ASP A 128 10.57 5.02 -0.22
N ARG A 129 10.52 3.94 -1.01
CA ARG A 129 10.69 2.54 -0.60
C ARG A 129 11.60 1.81 -1.58
N ILE A 130 12.30 0.79 -1.08
CA ILE A 130 13.03 -0.16 -1.92
C ILE A 130 12.63 -1.58 -1.59
N LEU A 131 12.38 -2.39 -2.63
CA LEU A 131 12.07 -3.80 -2.53
C LEU A 131 13.27 -4.62 -2.96
N LEU A 132 13.76 -5.44 -2.05
CA LEU A 132 14.74 -6.48 -2.27
C LEU A 132 14.00 -7.81 -2.43
N ALA A 133 14.34 -8.57 -3.46
CA ALA A 133 13.72 -9.85 -3.78
C ALA A 133 14.76 -10.95 -3.96
N TRP A 134 14.50 -12.14 -3.42
CA TRP A 134 15.38 -13.28 -3.64
C TRP A 134 14.62 -14.59 -3.65
N VAL A 135 15.20 -15.56 -4.32
CA VAL A 135 14.77 -16.95 -4.26
C VAL A 135 15.80 -17.74 -3.50
N GLN A 136 15.39 -18.42 -2.44
CA GLN A 136 16.20 -19.42 -1.77
C GLN A 136 15.84 -20.79 -2.35
N LYS A 137 16.80 -21.44 -3.02
CA LYS A 137 16.65 -22.77 -3.59
C LYS A 137 17.37 -23.78 -2.72
N ILE A 138 16.61 -24.61 -2.00
CA ILE A 138 17.12 -25.73 -1.20
C ILE A 138 17.30 -26.96 -2.08
N SER A 139 16.35 -27.17 -3.02
CA SER A 139 16.41 -28.23 -4.03
C SER A 139 15.52 -27.87 -5.22
N ASN A 140 15.47 -28.72 -6.26
CA ASN A 140 14.56 -28.50 -7.39
C ASN A 140 13.08 -28.73 -7.01
N LEU A 141 12.78 -29.22 -5.83
CA LEU A 141 11.41 -29.42 -5.33
C LEU A 141 11.02 -28.41 -4.25
N ILE A 142 12.00 -27.81 -3.60
CA ILE A 142 11.79 -26.91 -2.45
C ILE A 142 12.51 -25.59 -2.71
N LEU A 143 11.73 -24.57 -3.00
CA LEU A 143 12.20 -23.20 -3.17
C LEU A 143 11.30 -22.27 -2.34
N ASN A 144 11.84 -21.09 -2.06
CA ASN A 144 11.14 -20.07 -1.31
C ASN A 144 11.40 -18.72 -1.97
N ILE A 145 10.33 -18.01 -2.35
CA ILE A 145 10.41 -16.63 -2.84
C ILE A 145 10.26 -15.71 -1.64
N ASN A 146 11.16 -14.75 -1.52
CA ASN A 146 11.16 -13.80 -0.43
C ASN A 146 11.21 -12.37 -0.97
N VAL A 147 10.57 -11.45 -0.25
CA VAL A 147 10.70 -10.01 -0.45
C VAL A 147 10.87 -9.31 0.89
N LYS A 148 11.62 -8.22 0.86
CA LYS A 148 11.81 -7.28 1.97
C LYS A 148 11.68 -5.86 1.43
N ILE A 149 10.79 -5.05 2.02
CA ILE A 149 10.64 -3.64 1.68
C ILE A 149 11.20 -2.81 2.82
N LEU A 150 12.06 -1.86 2.46
CA LEU A 150 12.66 -0.91 3.38
C LEU A 150 12.15 0.50 3.11
N ASP A 151 12.05 1.30 4.15
CA ASP A 151 11.95 2.75 4.04
C ASP A 151 13.28 3.32 3.57
N ALA A 152 13.29 4.04 2.44
CA ALA A 152 14.52 4.54 1.82
C ALA A 152 15.26 5.58 2.65
N LYS A 153 14.56 6.28 3.56
CA LYS A 153 15.14 7.32 4.43
C LYS A 153 15.74 6.74 5.71
N THR A 154 15.02 5.80 6.32
CA THR A 154 15.36 5.29 7.67
C THR A 154 16.05 3.93 7.64
N GLY A 155 15.95 3.18 6.54
CA GLY A 155 16.41 1.79 6.42
C GLY A 155 15.56 0.80 7.22
N GLN A 156 14.45 1.25 7.83
CA GLN A 156 13.58 0.35 8.58
C GLN A 156 12.83 -0.60 7.65
N VAL A 157 12.73 -1.85 8.05
CA VAL A 157 11.91 -2.85 7.36
C VAL A 157 10.43 -2.51 7.59
N VAL A 158 9.72 -2.24 6.52
CA VAL A 158 8.28 -1.92 6.56
C VAL A 158 7.41 -3.10 6.17
N MET A 159 7.97 -4.06 5.42
CA MET A 159 7.28 -5.30 5.05
C MET A 159 8.29 -6.41 4.78
N THR A 160 7.94 -7.63 5.18
CA THR A 160 8.56 -8.87 4.71
C THR A 160 7.47 -9.82 4.27
N ASN A 161 7.73 -10.58 3.22
CA ASN A 161 6.85 -11.65 2.78
C ASN A 161 7.63 -12.83 2.22
N SER A 162 7.07 -14.02 2.33
CA SER A 162 7.73 -15.26 1.94
C SER A 162 6.69 -16.27 1.45
N VAL A 163 6.98 -16.94 0.33
CA VAL A 163 6.10 -17.92 -0.30
C VAL A 163 6.88 -19.15 -0.70
N ASP A 164 6.43 -20.30 -0.21
CA ASP A 164 7.00 -21.59 -0.58
C ASP A 164 6.55 -22.03 -1.98
N LEU A 165 7.50 -22.49 -2.78
CA LEU A 165 7.24 -23.10 -4.07
C LEU A 165 7.52 -24.58 -4.02
N ARG A 166 6.64 -25.34 -4.66
CA ARG A 166 6.84 -26.76 -4.91
C ARG A 166 7.16 -26.98 -6.38
N GLY A 167 8.41 -27.27 -6.67
CA GLY A 167 8.94 -27.44 -8.02
C GLY A 167 9.54 -26.19 -8.62
N ASN A 168 10.60 -26.38 -9.42
CA ASN A 168 11.39 -25.33 -10.03
C ASN A 168 11.01 -25.16 -11.51
N THR A 169 9.77 -24.69 -11.79
CA THR A 169 9.28 -24.41 -13.15
C THR A 169 8.84 -22.96 -13.27
N ASP A 170 8.86 -22.40 -14.47
CA ASP A 170 8.42 -21.02 -14.73
C ASP A 170 7.00 -20.79 -14.20
N GLN A 171 6.11 -21.76 -14.42
CA GLN A 171 4.72 -21.67 -13.93
C GLN A 171 4.64 -21.64 -12.41
N SER A 172 5.48 -22.41 -11.69
CA SER A 172 5.47 -22.40 -10.22
C SER A 172 5.98 -21.05 -9.67
N TRP A 173 7.01 -20.47 -10.30
CA TRP A 173 7.53 -19.16 -9.95
C TRP A 173 6.50 -18.06 -10.19
N GLN A 174 5.87 -18.04 -11.37
CA GLN A 174 4.83 -17.06 -11.70
C GLN A 174 3.66 -17.10 -10.71
N ARG A 175 3.15 -18.31 -10.41
CA ARG A 175 2.06 -18.47 -9.43
C ARG A 175 2.47 -18.04 -8.03
N GLY A 176 3.70 -18.32 -7.63
CA GLY A 176 4.24 -17.89 -6.34
C GLY A 176 4.31 -16.36 -6.21
N ILE A 177 4.78 -15.68 -7.26
CA ILE A 177 4.83 -14.21 -7.31
C ILE A 177 3.43 -13.61 -7.27
N ASP A 178 2.50 -14.14 -8.06
CA ASP A 178 1.11 -13.67 -8.07
C ASP A 178 0.43 -13.85 -6.71
N PHE A 179 0.70 -14.97 -6.02
CA PHE A 179 0.23 -15.19 -4.67
C PHE A 179 0.85 -14.20 -3.69
N MET A 180 2.17 -14.01 -3.75
CA MET A 180 2.89 -13.08 -2.89
C MET A 180 2.33 -11.66 -2.99
N VAL A 181 2.09 -11.16 -4.20
CA VAL A 181 1.56 -9.80 -4.38
C VAL A 181 0.13 -9.68 -3.84
N ARG A 182 -0.73 -10.70 -4.03
CA ARG A 182 -2.07 -10.70 -3.41
C ARG A 182 -2.00 -10.65 -1.88
N ASP A 183 -1.13 -11.47 -1.28
CA ASP A 183 -0.93 -11.46 0.18
C ASP A 183 -0.38 -10.11 0.69
N MET A 184 0.46 -9.45 -0.08
CA MET A 184 0.92 -8.08 0.22
C MET A 184 -0.23 -7.07 0.21
N VAL A 185 -1.18 -7.18 -0.71
CA VAL A 185 -2.38 -6.33 -0.77
C VAL A 185 -3.24 -6.54 0.47
N GLU A 186 -3.55 -7.80 0.80
CA GLU A 186 -4.35 -8.17 1.97
C GLU A 186 -3.73 -7.64 3.28
N LYS A 187 -2.41 -7.77 3.44
CA LYS A 187 -1.68 -7.24 4.60
C LYS A 187 -1.72 -5.72 4.67
N ASN A 188 -1.64 -5.04 3.53
CA ASN A 188 -1.72 -3.58 3.49
C ASN A 188 -3.12 -3.06 3.83
N GLU A 189 -4.17 -3.75 3.40
CA GLU A 189 -5.56 -3.43 3.76
C GLU A 189 -5.85 -3.67 5.23
N GLY A 190 -5.31 -4.76 5.81
CA GLY A 190 -5.47 -5.08 7.24
C GLY A 190 -4.77 -4.11 8.19
N ASN A 191 -3.83 -3.28 7.69
CA ASN A 191 -3.09 -2.28 8.46
C ASN A 191 -3.65 -0.84 8.31
N ARG A 192 -4.73 -0.64 7.56
CA ARG A 192 -5.43 0.64 7.39
C ARG A 192 -6.62 0.75 8.34
#